data_4d32ec375503d0a1d63297a549dbd32f
#
_entry.id   4d32ec375503d0a1d63297a549dbd32f
#
_cell.length_a   1.000
_cell.length_b   1.000
_cell.length_c   1.000
_cell.angle_alpha   90.00
_cell.angle_beta   90.00
_cell.angle_gamma   90.00
#
_symmetry.space_group_name_H-M   'P 1'
#
loop_
_entity.id
_entity.type
_entity.pdbx_description
1 polymer ?
#
loop_
_entity_poly.entity_id
_entity_poly.type
_entity_poly.pdbx_seq_one_letter_code
_entity_poly.pdbx_strand_id
1 'polypeptide(L)'
;VDIGCGSGVPIAKALADDGFAVFGIDASPSLISAFRDNLPAMPVACEPAQDSAFFGRTFEGAVSIGLIFLLSANDQRTVLGKVAGALNPGGRFLFSAPQQACEWGDTLTGRASLSLGADAYATHLDGFGLDLVCCRADEGNNNYYDAVKRA
;
A
#
# COMPACT_ATOMS: atom_id res chain seq x y z
N VAL A 1 -4.57 -7.06 3.02
CA VAL A 1 -3.27 -7.24 2.33
C VAL A 1 -2.35 -6.07 2.66
N ASP A 2 -1.06 -6.35 2.94
CA ASP A 2 0.00 -5.36 3.17
C ASP A 2 0.89 -5.30 1.90
N ILE A 3 0.90 -4.15 1.24
CA ILE A 3 1.52 -3.93 -0.07
C ILE A 3 2.78 -3.08 0.13
N GLY A 4 3.93 -3.63 -0.21
CA GLY A 4 5.24 -3.14 0.22
C GLY A 4 5.49 -3.54 1.67
N CYS A 5 5.17 -4.78 2.03
CA CYS A 5 5.18 -5.25 3.41
C CYS A 5 6.57 -5.33 4.04
N GLY A 6 7.62 -5.23 3.23
CA GLY A 6 9.00 -5.35 3.71
C GLY A 6 9.23 -6.65 4.49
N SER A 7 9.85 -6.53 5.67
CA SER A 7 10.06 -7.65 6.59
C SER A 7 8.83 -8.04 7.43
N GLY A 8 7.67 -7.40 7.19
CA GLY A 8 6.45 -7.58 7.97
C GLY A 8 6.41 -6.80 9.29
N VAL A 9 7.49 -6.15 9.67
CA VAL A 9 7.58 -5.36 10.92
C VAL A 9 7.72 -3.88 10.57
N PRO A 10 6.91 -2.99 11.14
CA PRO A 10 5.93 -3.24 12.22
C PRO A 10 4.50 -3.57 11.74
N ILE A 11 4.12 -3.27 10.48
CA ILE A 11 2.71 -3.19 10.05
C ILE A 11 2.04 -4.57 10.02
N ALA A 12 2.52 -5.50 9.18
CA ALA A 12 1.94 -6.84 9.06
C ALA A 12 1.91 -7.56 10.42
N LYS A 13 2.98 -7.39 11.23
CA LYS A 13 3.02 -7.98 12.56
C LYS A 13 1.96 -7.42 13.49
N ALA A 14 1.77 -6.11 13.55
CA ALA A 14 0.75 -5.48 14.38
C ALA A 14 -0.66 -5.96 13.98
N LEU A 15 -0.93 -6.01 12.67
CA LEU A 15 -2.21 -6.53 12.16
C LEU A 15 -2.42 -8.00 12.52
N ALA A 16 -1.37 -8.84 12.41
CA ALA A 16 -1.46 -10.25 12.78
C ALA A 16 -1.67 -10.44 14.29
N ASP A 17 -0.99 -9.65 15.12
CA ASP A 17 -1.16 -9.66 16.59
C ASP A 17 -2.59 -9.24 16.99
N ASP A 18 -3.23 -8.36 16.21
CA ASP A 18 -4.64 -7.97 16.38
C ASP A 18 -5.64 -8.98 15.79
N GLY A 19 -5.16 -10.11 15.27
CA GLY A 19 -6.00 -11.22 14.79
C GLY A 19 -6.41 -11.16 13.32
N PHE A 20 -5.84 -10.27 12.53
CA PHE A 20 -6.10 -10.23 11.08
C PHE A 20 -5.35 -11.35 10.35
N ALA A 21 -5.99 -11.92 9.33
CA ALA A 21 -5.34 -12.79 8.34
C ALA A 21 -4.56 -11.93 7.35
N VAL A 22 -3.27 -11.75 7.57
CA VAL A 22 -2.42 -10.85 6.78
C VAL A 22 -1.80 -11.59 5.60
N PHE A 23 -1.77 -10.92 4.44
CA PHE A 23 -1.09 -11.35 3.23
C PHE A 23 -0.12 -10.24 2.82
N GLY A 24 1.15 -10.57 2.61
CA GLY A 24 2.19 -9.59 2.27
C GLY A 24 2.59 -9.65 0.79
N ILE A 25 2.90 -8.49 0.20
CA ILE A 25 3.49 -8.37 -1.14
C ILE A 25 4.68 -7.43 -1.05
N ASP A 26 5.85 -7.87 -1.50
CA ASP A 26 7.04 -7.02 -1.62
C ASP A 26 7.96 -7.54 -2.73
N ALA A 27 8.67 -6.65 -3.42
CA ALA A 27 9.56 -7.00 -4.52
C ALA A 27 10.96 -7.44 -4.07
N SER A 28 11.32 -7.22 -2.81
CA SER A 28 12.67 -7.50 -2.28
C SER A 28 12.80 -8.92 -1.76
N PRO A 29 13.60 -9.81 -2.38
CA PRO A 29 13.78 -11.16 -1.89
C PRO A 29 14.34 -11.24 -0.46
N SER A 30 15.23 -10.30 -0.09
CA SER A 30 15.82 -10.26 1.26
C SER A 30 14.78 -9.86 2.32
N LEU A 31 13.89 -8.89 2.01
CA LEU A 31 12.81 -8.50 2.91
C LEU A 31 11.77 -9.61 3.03
N ILE A 32 11.44 -10.29 1.94
CA ILE A 32 10.53 -11.44 1.97
C ILE A 32 11.09 -12.61 2.78
N SER A 33 12.41 -12.84 2.74
CA SER A 33 13.03 -13.83 3.63
C SER A 33 12.84 -13.47 5.09
N ALA A 34 13.10 -12.21 5.45
CA ALA A 34 12.88 -11.72 6.80
C ALA A 34 11.38 -11.74 7.21
N PHE A 35 10.47 -11.46 6.27
CA PHE A 35 9.03 -11.58 6.52
C PHE A 35 8.64 -13.02 6.92
N ARG A 36 9.15 -14.02 6.20
CA ARG A 36 8.88 -15.43 6.51
C ARG A 36 9.43 -15.86 7.87
N ASP A 37 10.57 -15.30 8.27
CA ASP A 37 11.14 -15.54 9.59
C ASP A 37 10.29 -14.89 10.70
N ASN A 38 9.81 -13.66 10.47
CA ASN A 38 9.02 -12.90 11.43
C ASN A 38 7.56 -13.37 11.54
N LEU A 39 6.98 -13.81 10.44
CA LEU A 39 5.54 -14.15 10.31
C LEU A 39 5.36 -15.46 9.51
N PRO A 40 5.88 -16.60 10.02
CA PRO A 40 5.93 -17.85 9.26
C PRO A 40 4.55 -18.41 8.86
N ALA A 41 3.50 -18.02 9.57
CA ALA A 41 2.12 -18.46 9.28
C ALA A 41 1.38 -17.58 8.26
N MET A 42 1.96 -16.41 7.89
CA MET A 42 1.29 -15.47 7.00
C MET A 42 1.76 -15.64 5.55
N PRO A 43 0.84 -15.74 4.57
CA PRO A 43 1.21 -15.81 3.16
C PRO A 43 1.93 -14.55 2.70
N VAL A 44 3.00 -14.71 1.91
CA VAL A 44 3.74 -13.60 1.33
C VAL A 44 4.21 -13.92 -0.08
N ALA A 45 4.06 -12.95 -1.00
CA ALA A 45 4.51 -13.03 -2.40
C ALA A 45 5.73 -12.11 -2.62
N CYS A 46 6.75 -12.64 -3.30
CA CYS A 46 7.92 -11.87 -3.71
C CYS A 46 7.73 -11.39 -5.15
N GLU A 47 7.07 -10.25 -5.32
CA GLU A 47 6.74 -9.68 -6.63
C GLU A 47 6.49 -8.17 -6.53
N PRO A 48 6.70 -7.40 -7.62
CA PRO A 48 6.32 -6.00 -7.66
C PRO A 48 4.80 -5.82 -7.53
N ALA A 49 4.36 -4.83 -6.76
CA ALA A 49 2.94 -4.60 -6.50
C ALA A 49 2.12 -4.35 -7.77
N GLN A 50 2.68 -3.64 -8.77
CA GLN A 50 2.04 -3.36 -10.06
C GLN A 50 1.82 -4.62 -10.91
N ASP A 51 2.61 -5.68 -10.69
CA ASP A 51 2.51 -6.94 -11.41
C ASP A 51 1.70 -8.00 -10.64
N SER A 52 1.49 -7.79 -9.34
CA SER A 52 0.83 -8.76 -8.46
C SER A 52 -0.58 -9.12 -8.89
N ALA A 53 -0.91 -10.40 -8.75
CA ALA A 53 -2.28 -10.91 -8.89
C ALA A 53 -3.07 -10.85 -7.57
N PHE A 54 -2.53 -10.25 -6.51
CA PHE A 54 -3.18 -10.15 -5.19
C PHE A 54 -3.71 -11.50 -4.68
N PHE A 55 -2.90 -12.55 -4.83
CA PHE A 55 -3.23 -13.93 -4.46
C PHE A 55 -4.50 -14.49 -5.13
N GLY A 56 -5.02 -13.83 -6.18
CA GLY A 56 -6.25 -14.24 -6.87
C GLY A 56 -7.50 -14.18 -5.99
N ARG A 57 -7.53 -13.30 -4.99
CA ARG A 57 -8.63 -13.17 -4.01
C ARG A 57 -8.98 -11.70 -3.72
N THR A 58 -10.04 -11.49 -2.98
CA THR A 58 -10.41 -10.19 -2.45
C THR A 58 -10.13 -10.09 -0.95
N PHE A 59 -10.09 -8.85 -0.44
CA PHE A 59 -9.73 -8.48 0.92
C PHE A 59 -10.72 -7.49 1.51
N GLU A 60 -10.87 -7.52 2.83
CA GLU A 60 -11.61 -6.51 3.61
C GLU A 60 -10.81 -5.23 3.79
N GLY A 61 -9.49 -5.31 3.68
CA GLY A 61 -8.62 -4.16 3.82
C GLY A 61 -7.29 -4.32 3.11
N ALA A 62 -6.74 -3.19 2.70
CA ALA A 62 -5.40 -3.07 2.13
C ALA A 62 -4.64 -1.95 2.84
N VAL A 63 -3.36 -2.16 3.09
CA VAL A 63 -2.44 -1.13 3.57
C VAL A 63 -1.24 -1.03 2.65
N SER A 64 -0.69 0.18 2.47
CA SER A 64 0.54 0.40 1.71
C SER A 64 1.30 1.59 2.31
N ILE A 65 2.21 1.31 3.21
CA ILE A 65 2.95 2.32 3.95
C ILE A 65 4.39 2.37 3.43
N GLY A 66 4.79 3.55 2.91
CA GLY A 66 6.16 3.77 2.42
C GLY A 66 6.46 3.20 1.03
N LEU A 67 5.45 2.76 0.26
CA LEU A 67 5.67 2.20 -1.08
C LEU A 67 5.21 3.14 -2.20
N ILE A 68 4.00 3.69 -2.13
CA ILE A 68 3.33 4.33 -3.28
C ILE A 68 4.24 5.37 -3.94
N PHE A 69 4.84 6.24 -3.16
CA PHE A 69 5.71 7.31 -3.67
C PHE A 69 7.07 6.83 -4.23
N LEU A 70 7.45 5.57 -4.04
CA LEU A 70 8.64 4.96 -4.65
C LEU A 70 8.39 4.48 -6.09
N LEU A 71 7.14 4.45 -6.52
CA LEU A 71 6.71 3.97 -7.82
C LEU A 71 6.62 5.12 -8.84
N SER A 72 6.77 4.79 -10.13
CA SER A 72 6.48 5.74 -11.20
C SER A 72 5.01 6.16 -11.18
N ALA A 73 4.67 7.32 -11.77
CA ALA A 73 3.28 7.78 -11.82
C ALA A 73 2.32 6.74 -12.44
N ASN A 74 2.78 6.00 -13.45
CA ASN A 74 1.99 4.96 -14.08
C ASN A 74 1.80 3.75 -13.17
N ASP A 75 2.85 3.32 -12.47
CA ASP A 75 2.77 2.19 -11.54
C ASP A 75 1.93 2.52 -10.32
N GLN A 76 2.00 3.77 -9.81
CA GLN A 76 1.10 4.23 -8.74
C GLN A 76 -0.36 4.06 -9.15
N ARG A 77 -0.76 4.56 -10.35
CA ARG A 77 -2.13 4.38 -10.86
C ARG A 77 -2.50 2.92 -11.03
N THR A 78 -1.58 2.09 -11.53
CA THR A 78 -1.81 0.66 -11.70
C THR A 78 -2.07 -0.01 -10.35
N VAL A 79 -1.26 0.28 -9.32
CA VAL A 79 -1.43 -0.29 -7.98
C VAL A 79 -2.75 0.16 -7.36
N LEU A 80 -3.09 1.46 -7.42
CA LEU A 80 -4.37 1.97 -6.90
C LEU A 80 -5.57 1.25 -7.54
N GLY A 81 -5.55 1.07 -8.87
CA GLY A 81 -6.60 0.34 -9.58
C GLY A 81 -6.68 -1.14 -9.21
N LYS A 82 -5.53 -1.82 -9.07
CA LYS A 82 -5.48 -3.22 -8.63
C LYS A 82 -5.98 -3.40 -7.20
N VAL A 83 -5.60 -2.52 -6.29
CA VAL A 83 -6.12 -2.52 -4.91
C VAL A 83 -7.63 -2.36 -4.91
N ALA A 84 -8.15 -1.40 -5.68
CA ALA A 84 -9.59 -1.22 -5.82
C ALA A 84 -10.30 -2.49 -6.32
N GLY A 85 -9.70 -3.20 -7.29
CA GLY A 85 -10.22 -4.46 -7.80
C GLY A 85 -10.13 -5.62 -6.81
N ALA A 86 -9.16 -5.59 -5.91
CA ALA A 86 -8.92 -6.63 -4.92
C ALA A 86 -9.67 -6.39 -3.59
N LEU A 87 -10.35 -5.25 -3.42
CA LEU A 87 -11.15 -4.98 -2.23
C LEU A 87 -12.60 -5.44 -2.40
N ASN A 88 -13.16 -6.02 -1.35
CA ASN A 88 -14.59 -6.24 -1.21
C ASN A 88 -15.34 -4.90 -1.14
N PRO A 89 -16.62 -4.81 -1.55
CA PRO A 89 -17.46 -3.66 -1.26
C PRO A 89 -17.40 -3.30 0.23
N GLY A 90 -17.19 -2.02 0.55
CA GLY A 90 -16.97 -1.54 1.93
C GLY A 90 -15.56 -1.77 2.47
N GLY A 91 -14.70 -2.49 1.76
CA GLY A 91 -13.31 -2.70 2.12
C GLY A 91 -12.51 -1.39 2.14
N ARG A 92 -11.51 -1.31 3.01
CA ARG A 92 -10.74 -0.07 3.23
C ARG A 92 -9.33 -0.14 2.65
N PHE A 93 -8.86 0.99 2.17
CA PHE A 93 -7.49 1.15 1.72
C PHE A 93 -6.82 2.31 2.44
N LEU A 94 -5.76 2.00 3.18
CA LEU A 94 -4.89 2.98 3.82
C LEU A 94 -3.53 3.01 3.13
N PHE A 95 -3.09 4.17 2.64
CA PHE A 95 -1.73 4.30 2.10
C PHE A 95 -1.10 5.62 2.50
N SER A 96 0.25 5.68 2.44
CA SER A 96 1.02 6.89 2.71
C SER A 96 1.61 7.47 1.44
N ALA A 97 1.48 8.81 1.28
CA ALA A 97 2.17 9.62 0.28
C ALA A 97 2.08 11.10 0.67
N PRO A 98 3.05 11.96 0.28
CA PRO A 98 2.94 13.41 0.51
C PRO A 98 1.68 14.00 -0.10
N GLN A 99 1.09 15.01 0.57
CA GLN A 99 -0.08 15.73 0.04
C GLN A 99 0.25 16.62 -1.15
N GLN A 100 1.48 17.13 -1.20
CA GLN A 100 1.93 17.96 -2.31
C GLN A 100 2.40 17.09 -3.47
N ALA A 101 2.10 17.49 -4.70
CA ALA A 101 2.73 16.93 -5.87
C ALA A 101 4.20 17.37 -5.88
N CYS A 102 5.12 16.43 -5.77
CA CYS A 102 6.55 16.70 -5.68
C CYS A 102 7.40 15.49 -6.07
N GLU A 103 8.65 15.77 -6.42
CA GLU A 103 9.68 14.76 -6.64
C GLU A 103 10.85 15.02 -5.70
N TRP A 104 11.49 13.96 -5.20
CA TRP A 104 12.67 14.07 -4.35
C TRP A 104 13.57 12.83 -4.48
N GLY A 105 14.81 12.95 -4.05
CA GLY A 105 15.69 11.79 -3.86
C GLY A 105 15.39 11.13 -2.52
N ASP A 106 14.95 9.88 -2.55
CA ASP A 106 14.74 9.11 -1.33
C ASP A 106 16.07 8.79 -0.65
N THR A 107 16.22 9.16 0.61
CA THR A 107 17.47 9.04 1.35
C THR A 107 17.80 7.59 1.74
N LEU A 108 16.82 6.70 1.81
CA LEU A 108 17.00 5.31 2.18
C LEU A 108 17.32 4.43 0.98
N THR A 109 16.66 4.68 -0.14
CA THR A 109 16.81 3.85 -1.35
C THR A 109 17.75 4.48 -2.39
N GLY A 110 18.04 5.76 -2.29
CA GLY A 110 18.78 6.55 -3.29
C GLY A 110 18.04 6.72 -4.62
N ARG A 111 16.78 6.35 -4.70
CA ARG A 111 15.94 6.45 -5.91
C ARG A 111 15.15 7.75 -5.93
N ALA A 112 14.74 8.17 -7.12
CA ALA A 112 13.77 9.24 -7.26
C ALA A 112 12.41 8.77 -6.72
N SER A 113 11.81 9.59 -5.87
CA SER A 113 10.48 9.39 -5.32
C SER A 113 9.54 10.46 -5.86
N LEU A 114 8.27 10.12 -6.01
CA LEU A 114 7.26 10.96 -6.63
C LEU A 114 5.95 10.89 -5.85
N SER A 115 5.40 12.04 -5.48
CA SER A 115 3.99 12.14 -5.09
C SER A 115 3.18 12.79 -6.20
N LEU A 116 2.04 12.19 -6.53
CA LEU A 116 1.07 12.78 -7.48
C LEU A 116 0.30 13.95 -6.85
N GLY A 117 0.30 14.06 -5.53
CA GLY A 117 -0.46 15.05 -4.77
C GLY A 117 -1.89 14.61 -4.45
N ALA A 118 -2.48 15.24 -3.43
CA ALA A 118 -3.77 14.84 -2.86
C ALA A 118 -4.91 14.84 -3.88
N ASP A 119 -4.99 15.88 -4.73
CA ASP A 119 -6.05 16.01 -5.73
C ASP A 119 -5.97 14.90 -6.79
N ALA A 120 -4.77 14.55 -7.24
CA ALA A 120 -4.57 13.47 -8.20
C ALA A 120 -4.89 12.11 -7.59
N TYR A 121 -4.49 11.86 -6.33
CA TYR A 121 -4.86 10.64 -5.62
C TYR A 121 -6.38 10.54 -5.45
N ALA A 122 -7.06 11.61 -5.02
CA ALA A 122 -8.52 11.64 -4.89
C ALA A 122 -9.22 11.33 -6.22
N THR A 123 -8.74 11.94 -7.32
CA THR A 123 -9.27 11.70 -8.67
C THR A 123 -9.09 10.25 -9.12
N HIS A 124 -7.92 9.66 -8.87
CA HIS A 124 -7.68 8.25 -9.24
C HIS A 124 -8.50 7.29 -8.39
N LEU A 125 -8.59 7.52 -7.08
CA LEU A 125 -9.41 6.71 -6.18
C LEU A 125 -10.88 6.73 -6.61
N ASP A 126 -11.44 7.93 -6.87
CA ASP A 126 -12.82 8.09 -7.37
C ASP A 126 -13.05 7.32 -8.68
N GLY A 127 -12.13 7.46 -9.65
CA GLY A 127 -12.19 6.75 -10.93
C GLY A 127 -12.14 5.23 -10.80
N PHE A 128 -11.56 4.68 -9.73
CA PHE A 128 -11.52 3.25 -9.44
C PHE A 128 -12.64 2.78 -8.48
N GLY A 129 -13.57 3.66 -8.12
CA GLY A 129 -14.68 3.33 -7.24
C GLY A 129 -14.31 3.26 -5.76
N LEU A 130 -13.34 4.06 -5.34
CA LEU A 130 -12.95 4.26 -3.95
C LEU A 130 -13.30 5.70 -3.53
N ASP A 131 -14.04 5.84 -2.45
CA ASP A 131 -14.30 7.16 -1.85
C ASP A 131 -13.19 7.49 -0.86
N LEU A 132 -12.51 8.62 -1.05
CA LEU A 132 -11.53 9.14 -0.09
C LEU A 132 -12.28 9.65 1.14
N VAL A 133 -12.10 8.98 2.27
CA VAL A 133 -12.75 9.32 3.55
C VAL A 133 -12.03 10.45 4.24
N CYS A 134 -10.70 10.36 4.31
CA CYS A 134 -9.87 11.42 4.88
C CYS A 134 -8.42 11.32 4.40
N CYS A 135 -7.73 12.46 4.50
CA CYS A 135 -6.28 12.54 4.45
C CYS A 135 -5.80 13.25 5.72
N ARG A 136 -4.88 12.64 6.45
CA ARG A 136 -4.34 13.22 7.69
C ARG A 136 -2.86 12.96 7.83
N ALA A 137 -2.18 13.87 8.52
CA ALA A 137 -0.78 13.72 8.87
C ALA A 137 -0.63 13.18 10.31
N ASP A 138 0.41 12.40 10.54
CA ASP A 138 0.87 12.04 11.89
C ASP A 138 1.83 13.13 12.47
N GLU A 139 2.33 12.88 13.66
CA GLU A 139 3.29 13.77 14.34
C GLU A 139 4.62 13.94 13.57
N GLY A 140 4.97 12.96 12.73
CA GLY A 140 6.14 12.99 11.85
C GLY A 140 5.90 13.63 10.49
N ASN A 141 4.72 14.25 10.26
CA ASN A 141 4.29 14.77 8.96
C ASN A 141 4.18 13.72 7.84
N ASN A 142 4.05 12.45 8.18
CA ASN A 142 3.67 11.44 7.21
C ASN A 142 2.17 11.56 6.93
N ASN A 143 1.81 11.66 5.65
CA ASN A 143 0.40 11.80 5.26
C ASN A 143 -0.17 10.43 4.89
N TYR A 144 -1.37 10.17 5.37
CA TYR A 144 -2.12 8.93 5.17
C TYR A 144 -3.45 9.22 4.49
N TYR A 145 -3.73 8.48 3.45
CA TYR A 145 -4.99 8.50 2.71
C TYR A 145 -5.80 7.27 3.12
N ASP A 146 -7.02 7.49 3.56
CA ASP A 146 -7.96 6.44 3.95
C ASP A 146 -9.16 6.49 3.00
N ALA A 147 -9.36 5.42 2.26
CA ALA A 147 -10.40 5.30 1.27
C ALA A 147 -11.26 4.04 1.50
N VAL A 148 -12.50 4.07 1.03
CA VAL A 148 -13.44 2.95 1.13
C VAL A 148 -13.96 2.57 -0.25
N LYS A 149 -14.03 1.27 -0.52
CA LYS A 149 -14.58 0.71 -1.76
C LYS A 149 -16.10 0.88 -1.77
N ARG A 150 -16.63 1.49 -2.83
CA ARG A 150 -18.09 1.59 -3.07
C ARG A 150 -18.72 0.20 -3.20
N ALA A 151 -20.02 0.17 -2.89
CA ALA A 151 -20.85 -1.02 -3.07
C ALA A 151 -21.00 -1.40 -4.55
#